data_bb6a8676ec186bfc65ab1b6292b3cbd1
#
_entry.id   bb6a8676ec186bfc65ab1b6292b3cbd1
#
_cell.length_a   1.000
_cell.length_b   1.000
_cell.length_c   1.000
_cell.angle_alpha   90.00
_cell.angle_beta   90.00
_cell.angle_gamma   90.00
#
_symmetry.space_group_name_H-M   'P 1'
#
loop_
_entity.id
_entity.type
_entity.pdbx_description
1 polymer ?
#
loop_
_entity_poly.entity_id
_entity_poly.type
_entity_poly.pdbx_seq_one_letter_code
_entity_poly.pdbx_strand_id
1 'polypeptide(L)'
;VAGSSDGEAARRNAAAAAEAPTPIDVKRTENAGAVYDSLEFAFAEAGLDPTALTPRKFYHFGTYPEVGVWPLRYKDLKMPEDCARLVVLTMEDAPAIASAVQSAVRELVRLVGGVMDTFVAPRGNLHLTVFHVSRTFEYKDAPVACAVDDATGRGTQTLPRATDVEDAIAYEESAVADALHGLGACELEVDRLCLAPSGCLLLCFADVRGHLQTMRERLRDKTVGAARKQNNTMHVTLARMWPKSESRALDDETKRAINAMCAKATSALRGARLSAQNAVYVVEERFGLVDGRRARIKL
;
A
#
# COMPACT_ATOMS: atom_id res chain seq x y z
N VAL A 1 -49.82 30.69 16.37
CA VAL A 1 -49.39 29.33 16.74
C VAL A 1 -48.19 29.02 15.89
N ALA A 2 -47.00 29.26 16.44
CA ALA A 2 -45.73 28.91 15.82
C ALA A 2 -45.20 27.65 16.54
N GLY A 3 -45.09 26.54 15.81
CA GLY A 3 -44.63 25.25 16.34
C GLY A 3 -43.22 24.98 15.87
N SER A 4 -42.40 24.91 16.80
CA SER A 4 -41.05 24.37 17.03
C SER A 4 -40.50 23.43 15.93
N SER A 5 -39.52 23.94 15.17
CA SER A 5 -38.64 23.18 14.23
C SER A 5 -37.27 22.82 14.82
N ASP A 6 -37.01 23.15 16.07
CA ASP A 6 -35.66 23.03 16.67
C ASP A 6 -35.36 21.65 17.28
N GLY A 7 -36.38 20.78 17.37
CA GLY A 7 -36.22 19.43 17.97
C GLY A 7 -35.67 18.36 17.02
N GLU A 8 -35.73 18.57 15.72
CA GLU A 8 -35.37 17.55 14.74
C GLU A 8 -33.90 17.67 14.26
N ALA A 9 -33.37 18.88 14.27
CA ALA A 9 -31.93 19.14 13.98
C ALA A 9 -31.03 18.62 15.10
N ALA A 10 -31.45 18.70 16.36
CA ALA A 10 -30.67 18.19 17.50
C ALA A 10 -30.60 16.65 17.54
N ARG A 11 -31.58 15.95 17.01
CA ARG A 11 -31.60 14.48 16.95
C ARG A 11 -30.73 13.90 15.81
N ARG A 12 -30.49 14.66 14.73
CA ARG A 12 -29.61 14.23 13.64
C ARG A 12 -28.11 14.35 13.98
N ASN A 13 -27.74 15.26 14.88
CA ASN A 13 -26.36 15.43 15.34
C ASN A 13 -25.93 14.44 16.44
N ALA A 14 -26.89 13.76 17.11
CA ALA A 14 -26.56 12.76 18.13
C ALA A 14 -26.27 11.36 17.59
N ALA A 15 -26.52 11.10 16.30
CA ALA A 15 -26.26 9.79 15.67
C ALA A 15 -24.84 9.60 15.11
N ALA A 16 -23.98 10.62 15.22
CA ALA A 16 -22.56 10.54 14.83
C ALA A 16 -21.63 10.31 16.02
N ALA A 17 -22.13 9.69 17.10
CA ALA A 17 -21.25 9.14 18.13
C ALA A 17 -20.45 8.00 17.47
N ALA A 18 -19.15 8.22 17.27
CA ALA A 18 -18.26 7.20 16.76
C ALA A 18 -18.42 5.93 17.61
N GLU A 19 -18.87 4.85 17.00
CA GLU A 19 -18.86 3.54 17.65
C GLU A 19 -17.45 3.28 18.15
N ALA A 20 -17.33 2.94 19.43
CA ALA A 20 -16.06 2.52 19.99
C ALA A 20 -15.55 1.30 19.21
N PRO A 21 -14.24 1.25 18.85
CA PRO A 21 -13.69 0.13 18.10
C PRO A 21 -13.95 -1.19 18.82
N THR A 22 -14.29 -2.22 18.08
CA THR A 22 -14.52 -3.55 18.66
C THR A 22 -13.21 -4.09 19.24
N PRO A 23 -13.23 -4.99 20.24
CA PRO A 23 -12.02 -5.56 20.80
C PRO A 23 -11.10 -6.25 19.76
N ILE A 24 -11.69 -6.72 18.65
CA ILE A 24 -10.93 -7.33 17.53
C ILE A 24 -10.16 -6.26 16.77
N ASP A 25 -10.76 -5.10 16.52
CA ASP A 25 -10.15 -3.98 15.79
C ASP A 25 -8.98 -3.39 16.61
N VAL A 26 -9.14 -3.25 17.91
CA VAL A 26 -8.10 -2.79 18.83
C VAL A 26 -6.89 -3.73 18.77
N LYS A 27 -7.07 -5.04 18.87
CA LYS A 27 -5.97 -6.02 18.79
C LYS A 27 -5.23 -5.98 17.46
N ARG A 28 -5.92 -5.78 16.34
CA ARG A 28 -5.32 -5.67 14.99
C ARG A 28 -4.52 -4.39 14.84
N THR A 29 -5.03 -3.30 15.36
CA THR A 29 -4.35 -2.00 15.39
C THR A 29 -3.09 -2.05 16.24
N GLU A 30 -3.16 -2.66 17.43
CA GLU A 30 -2.02 -2.89 18.32
C GLU A 30 -0.93 -3.72 17.64
N ASN A 31 -1.30 -4.79 16.92
CA ASN A 31 -0.33 -5.62 16.19
C ASN A 31 0.36 -4.83 15.05
N ALA A 32 -0.36 -3.98 14.33
CA ALA A 32 0.24 -3.15 13.29
C ALA A 32 1.23 -2.14 13.89
N GLY A 33 0.88 -1.50 15.00
CA GLY A 33 1.75 -0.60 15.74
C GLY A 33 3.05 -1.28 16.17
N ALA A 34 2.97 -2.49 16.74
CA ALA A 34 4.14 -3.27 17.16
C ALA A 34 5.07 -3.61 15.96
N VAL A 35 4.50 -3.88 14.77
CA VAL A 35 5.31 -4.08 13.56
C VAL A 35 6.03 -2.80 13.18
N TYR A 36 5.37 -1.64 13.24
CA TYR A 36 5.99 -0.37 12.91
C TYR A 36 7.07 0.02 13.93
N ASP A 37 6.84 -0.22 15.24
CA ASP A 37 7.86 -0.04 16.29
C ASP A 37 9.09 -0.90 16.00
N SER A 38 8.89 -2.15 15.59
CA SER A 38 9.98 -3.05 15.22
C SER A 38 10.77 -2.57 14.01
N LEU A 39 10.11 -1.99 12.99
CA LEU A 39 10.79 -1.42 11.82
C LEU A 39 11.63 -0.20 12.18
N GLU A 40 11.08 0.72 12.98
CA GLU A 40 11.81 1.91 13.46
C GLU A 40 13.01 1.52 14.32
N PHE A 41 12.82 0.61 15.27
CA PHE A 41 13.89 0.13 16.13
C PHE A 41 14.99 -0.56 15.32
N ALA A 42 14.65 -1.48 14.42
CA ALA A 42 15.62 -2.19 13.61
C ALA A 42 16.44 -1.25 12.72
N PHE A 43 15.81 -0.21 12.13
CA PHE A 43 16.55 0.79 11.37
C PHE A 43 17.44 1.67 12.27
N ALA A 44 16.96 2.08 13.44
CA ALA A 44 17.73 2.90 14.37
C ALA A 44 19.00 2.18 14.84
N GLU A 45 18.90 0.89 15.16
CA GLU A 45 20.02 0.06 15.63
C GLU A 45 20.96 -0.36 14.51
N ALA A 46 20.44 -1.01 13.47
CA ALA A 46 21.25 -1.65 12.44
C ALA A 46 21.35 -0.87 11.12
N GLY A 47 20.47 0.10 10.88
CA GLY A 47 20.38 0.83 9.62
C GLY A 47 19.70 0.00 8.52
N LEU A 48 20.27 0.04 7.30
CA LEU A 48 19.76 -0.73 6.16
C LEU A 48 20.23 -2.18 6.25
N ASP A 49 19.31 -3.11 6.00
CA ASP A 49 19.60 -4.53 5.83
C ASP A 49 19.79 -4.85 4.33
N PRO A 50 21.02 -5.15 3.88
CA PRO A 50 21.29 -5.45 2.48
C PRO A 50 20.44 -6.61 1.92
N THR A 51 20.02 -7.55 2.77
CA THR A 51 19.24 -8.72 2.36
C THR A 51 17.74 -8.39 2.20
N ALA A 52 17.28 -7.33 2.85
CA ALA A 52 15.89 -6.86 2.81
C ALA A 52 15.65 -5.78 1.75
N LEU A 53 16.71 -5.22 1.16
CA LEU A 53 16.57 -4.19 0.13
C LEU A 53 15.76 -4.69 -1.07
N THR A 54 14.97 -3.80 -1.66
CA THR A 54 14.31 -4.09 -2.93
C THR A 54 15.37 -4.44 -3.98
N PRO A 55 15.19 -5.56 -4.74
CA PRO A 55 16.19 -5.97 -5.69
C PRO A 55 16.46 -4.90 -6.76
N ARG A 56 17.71 -4.49 -6.92
CA ARG A 56 18.13 -3.46 -7.88
C ARG A 56 17.75 -3.77 -9.33
N LYS A 57 17.61 -5.06 -9.69
CA LYS A 57 17.24 -5.50 -11.04
C LYS A 57 15.88 -4.94 -11.53
N PHE A 58 15.01 -4.49 -10.64
CA PHE A 58 13.74 -3.88 -11.00
C PHE A 58 13.86 -2.39 -11.33
N TYR A 59 15.06 -1.80 -11.20
CA TYR A 59 15.26 -0.37 -11.36
C TYR A 59 16.41 -0.07 -12.32
N HIS A 60 16.23 0.97 -13.08
CA HIS A 60 17.30 1.64 -13.79
C HIS A 60 17.95 2.67 -12.85
N PHE A 61 19.27 2.69 -12.81
CA PHE A 61 20.07 3.65 -12.06
C PHE A 61 20.81 4.53 -13.06
N GLY A 62 20.19 5.66 -13.42
CA GLY A 62 20.71 6.58 -14.43
C GLY A 62 21.82 7.48 -13.91
N THR A 63 22.80 7.73 -14.78
CA THR A 63 23.73 8.85 -14.66
C THR A 63 23.27 9.96 -15.60
N TYR A 64 23.67 11.23 -15.28
CA TYR A 64 23.33 12.40 -16.09
C TYR A 64 23.40 12.13 -17.62
N PRO A 65 22.43 12.59 -18.47
CA PRO A 65 21.35 13.54 -18.15
C PRO A 65 20.06 12.91 -17.58
N GLU A 66 19.90 11.61 -17.62
CA GLU A 66 18.75 10.89 -17.04
C GLU A 66 19.01 10.63 -15.56
N VAL A 67 19.04 11.71 -14.78
CA VAL A 67 19.33 11.62 -13.35
C VAL A 67 18.17 10.99 -12.63
N GLY A 68 18.42 9.84 -12.01
CA GLY A 68 17.49 9.26 -11.05
C GLY A 68 17.39 7.75 -11.12
N VAL A 69 16.72 7.22 -10.12
CA VAL A 69 16.33 5.81 -10.07
C VAL A 69 14.90 5.70 -10.57
N TRP A 70 14.65 4.81 -11.53
CA TRP A 70 13.32 4.61 -12.10
C TRP A 70 13.00 3.13 -12.29
N PRO A 71 11.80 2.66 -11.94
CA PRO A 71 11.45 1.26 -12.13
C PRO A 71 11.33 0.89 -13.60
N LEU A 72 11.89 -0.28 -13.94
CA LEU A 72 11.83 -0.88 -15.27
C LEU A 72 10.45 -1.51 -15.50
N ARG A 73 10.04 -1.59 -16.76
CA ARG A 73 8.85 -2.36 -17.13
C ARG A 73 9.13 -3.86 -17.03
N TYR A 74 8.14 -4.64 -16.64
CA TYR A 74 8.28 -6.08 -16.56
C TYR A 74 8.68 -6.72 -17.89
N LYS A 75 8.18 -6.23 -19.00
CA LYS A 75 8.60 -6.69 -20.35
C LYS A 75 10.09 -6.48 -20.62
N ASP A 76 10.67 -5.37 -20.14
CA ASP A 76 12.10 -5.08 -20.30
C ASP A 76 12.96 -6.04 -19.45
N LEU A 77 12.37 -6.63 -18.42
CA LEU A 77 12.93 -7.66 -17.56
C LEU A 77 12.64 -9.09 -18.06
N LYS A 78 12.02 -9.23 -19.25
CA LYS A 78 11.56 -10.51 -19.81
C LYS A 78 10.62 -11.28 -18.86
N MET A 79 9.83 -10.54 -18.11
CA MET A 79 8.76 -11.06 -17.26
C MET A 79 7.41 -10.85 -17.95
N PRO A 80 6.40 -11.71 -17.68
CA PRO A 80 5.05 -11.47 -18.17
C PRO A 80 4.51 -10.11 -17.73
N GLU A 81 3.83 -9.40 -18.63
CA GLU A 81 3.32 -8.04 -18.35
C GLU A 81 2.21 -8.03 -17.29
N ASP A 82 1.53 -9.16 -17.10
CA ASP A 82 0.48 -9.38 -16.10
C ASP A 82 0.97 -10.06 -14.80
N CYS A 83 2.29 -10.16 -14.60
CA CYS A 83 2.86 -10.90 -13.47
C CYS A 83 2.58 -10.27 -12.09
N ALA A 84 2.21 -9.00 -12.04
CA ALA A 84 1.82 -8.33 -10.81
C ALA A 84 0.43 -7.71 -10.95
N ARG A 85 -0.50 -8.23 -10.17
CA ARG A 85 -1.88 -7.75 -10.10
C ARG A 85 -2.27 -7.52 -8.65
N LEU A 86 -2.82 -6.34 -8.38
CA LEU A 86 -3.08 -5.93 -7.00
C LEU A 86 -4.34 -5.07 -6.88
N VAL A 87 -4.90 -5.05 -5.68
CA VAL A 87 -5.95 -4.13 -5.28
C VAL A 87 -5.31 -3.09 -4.36
N VAL A 88 -5.53 -1.81 -4.66
CA VAL A 88 -4.93 -0.70 -3.92
C VAL A 88 -5.96 0.35 -3.52
N LEU A 89 -5.63 1.13 -2.47
CA LEU A 89 -6.23 2.44 -2.20
C LEU A 89 -5.24 3.51 -2.63
N THR A 90 -5.69 4.50 -3.40
CA THR A 90 -4.82 5.58 -3.89
C THR A 90 -4.85 6.77 -2.93
N MET A 91 -3.75 7.53 -2.90
CA MET A 91 -3.68 8.78 -2.12
C MET A 91 -4.37 9.96 -2.82
N GLU A 92 -5.06 9.73 -3.94
CA GLU A 92 -5.90 10.74 -4.60
C GLU A 92 -7.03 11.21 -3.67
N ASP A 93 -7.57 10.30 -2.83
CA ASP A 93 -8.61 10.59 -1.84
C ASP A 93 -8.08 11.33 -0.59
N ALA A 94 -6.75 11.52 -0.46
CA ALA A 94 -6.12 12.23 0.66
C ALA A 94 -5.03 13.22 0.19
N PRO A 95 -5.38 14.22 -0.64
CA PRO A 95 -4.40 15.12 -1.26
C PRO A 95 -3.61 15.97 -0.25
N ALA A 96 -4.19 16.26 0.92
CA ALA A 96 -3.52 16.98 2.00
C ALA A 96 -2.37 16.15 2.60
N ILE A 97 -2.62 14.87 2.89
CA ILE A 97 -1.60 13.93 3.39
C ILE A 97 -0.51 13.77 2.31
N ALA A 98 -0.91 13.51 1.05
CA ALA A 98 0.03 13.36 -0.06
C ALA A 98 0.92 14.59 -0.25
N SER A 99 0.40 15.80 0.01
CA SER A 99 1.19 17.03 -0.05
C SER A 99 2.14 17.19 1.14
N ALA A 100 1.67 16.86 2.35
CA ALA A 100 2.45 17.00 3.57
C ALA A 100 3.69 16.09 3.59
N VAL A 101 3.58 14.86 3.11
CA VAL A 101 4.72 13.92 3.05
C VAL A 101 5.82 14.33 2.08
N GLN A 102 5.53 15.20 1.09
CA GLN A 102 6.53 15.67 0.12
C GLN A 102 7.69 16.43 0.78
N SER A 103 7.43 17.12 1.89
CA SER A 103 8.49 17.81 2.62
C SER A 103 9.47 16.83 3.27
N ALA A 104 8.95 15.76 3.88
CA ALA A 104 9.78 14.71 4.46
C ALA A 104 10.58 13.97 3.39
N VAL A 105 9.97 13.68 2.22
CA VAL A 105 10.67 13.05 1.10
C VAL A 105 11.82 13.91 0.59
N ARG A 106 11.60 15.21 0.39
CA ARG A 106 12.69 16.14 -0.02
C ARG A 106 13.81 16.20 1.00
N GLU A 107 13.46 16.23 2.28
CA GLU A 107 14.45 16.23 3.36
C GLU A 107 15.25 14.93 3.40
N LEU A 108 14.59 13.76 3.23
CA LEU A 108 15.29 12.48 3.12
C LEU A 108 16.30 12.51 1.97
N VAL A 109 15.88 12.92 0.77
CA VAL A 109 16.78 13.00 -0.41
C VAL A 109 17.97 13.90 -0.14
N ARG A 110 17.76 15.03 0.55
CA ARG A 110 18.85 15.93 0.94
C ARG A 110 19.83 15.27 1.93
N LEU A 111 19.32 14.55 2.91
CA LEU A 111 20.14 13.88 3.93
C LEU A 111 21.00 12.76 3.33
N VAL A 112 20.47 12.00 2.37
CA VAL A 112 21.10 10.77 1.86
C VAL A 112 21.70 10.90 0.47
N GLY A 113 21.45 11.99 -0.26
CA GLY A 113 21.79 12.12 -1.70
C GLY A 113 23.26 11.96 -2.04
N GLY A 114 24.19 12.19 -1.06
CA GLY A 114 25.63 11.94 -1.23
C GLY A 114 26.02 10.45 -1.25
N VAL A 115 25.26 9.60 -0.57
CA VAL A 115 25.63 8.21 -0.28
C VAL A 115 24.62 7.17 -0.78
N MET A 116 23.39 7.58 -1.08
CA MET A 116 22.30 6.71 -1.53
C MET A 116 21.80 7.09 -2.93
N ASP A 117 21.46 6.07 -3.71
CA ASP A 117 20.56 6.17 -4.84
C ASP A 117 19.12 6.15 -4.32
N THR A 118 18.27 7.07 -4.75
CA THR A 118 16.92 7.18 -4.20
C THR A 118 15.90 7.25 -5.33
N PHE A 119 14.93 6.33 -5.29
CA PHE A 119 13.69 6.44 -6.04
C PHE A 119 12.63 7.14 -5.19
N VAL A 120 12.00 8.16 -5.73
CA VAL A 120 10.87 8.85 -5.11
C VAL A 120 9.60 8.48 -5.87
N ALA A 121 8.62 7.93 -5.17
CA ALA A 121 7.35 7.58 -5.79
C ALA A 121 6.62 8.84 -6.28
N PRO A 122 6.23 8.90 -7.57
CA PRO A 122 5.45 10.02 -8.08
C PRO A 122 4.14 10.16 -7.31
N ARG A 123 3.69 11.40 -7.08
CA ARG A 123 2.48 11.69 -6.30
C ARG A 123 1.26 10.92 -6.79
N GLY A 124 1.04 10.82 -8.08
CA GLY A 124 -0.08 10.09 -8.69
C GLY A 124 0.01 8.57 -8.58
N ASN A 125 1.15 8.06 -8.09
CA ASN A 125 1.38 6.63 -7.89
C ASN A 125 1.43 6.24 -6.41
N LEU A 126 1.20 7.19 -5.49
CA LEU A 126 1.14 6.90 -4.06
C LEU A 126 -0.09 6.05 -3.77
N HIS A 127 0.14 4.85 -3.24
CA HIS A 127 -0.91 3.88 -2.98
C HIS A 127 -0.60 3.01 -1.76
N LEU A 128 -1.66 2.49 -1.14
CA LEU A 128 -1.60 1.46 -0.13
C LEU A 128 -2.10 0.15 -0.76
N THR A 129 -1.28 -0.89 -0.73
CA THR A 129 -1.68 -2.20 -1.23
C THR A 129 -2.63 -2.87 -0.24
N VAL A 130 -3.86 -3.11 -0.69
CA VAL A 130 -4.87 -3.86 0.04
C VAL A 130 -4.59 -5.35 -0.05
N PHE A 131 -4.41 -5.84 -1.30
CA PHE A 131 -4.31 -7.25 -1.58
C PHE A 131 -3.49 -7.51 -2.85
N HIS A 132 -2.68 -8.57 -2.84
CA HIS A 132 -1.98 -9.07 -4.02
C HIS A 132 -2.76 -10.23 -4.63
N VAL A 133 -3.29 -10.03 -5.81
CA VAL A 133 -3.89 -11.11 -6.59
C VAL A 133 -2.79 -11.95 -7.22
N SER A 134 -1.77 -11.30 -7.78
CA SER A 134 -0.54 -11.95 -8.24
C SER A 134 0.69 -11.14 -7.83
N ARG A 135 1.83 -11.79 -7.69
CA ARG A 135 3.12 -11.17 -7.34
C ARG A 135 4.22 -11.64 -8.27
N THR A 136 5.11 -10.73 -8.63
CA THR A 136 6.28 -11.00 -9.49
C THR A 136 7.12 -12.19 -9.06
N PHE A 137 7.21 -12.47 -7.76
CA PHE A 137 8.00 -13.57 -7.21
C PHE A 137 7.22 -14.89 -7.03
N GLU A 138 5.91 -14.82 -7.18
CA GLU A 138 5.00 -15.96 -7.02
C GLU A 138 4.18 -16.20 -8.29
N TYR A 139 4.55 -15.51 -9.40
CA TYR A 139 3.85 -15.63 -10.67
C TYR A 139 3.82 -17.09 -11.12
N LYS A 140 2.64 -17.56 -11.44
CA LYS A 140 2.40 -18.85 -12.08
C LYS A 140 1.89 -18.56 -13.48
N ASP A 141 2.26 -19.40 -14.45
CA ASP A 141 2.03 -19.23 -15.90
C ASP A 141 0.55 -19.11 -16.34
N ALA A 142 -0.35 -18.86 -15.43
CA ALA A 142 -1.76 -18.62 -15.72
C ALA A 142 -2.33 -17.55 -14.80
N PRO A 143 -3.20 -16.66 -15.31
CA PRO A 143 -4.01 -15.80 -14.46
C PRO A 143 -4.77 -16.65 -13.46
N VAL A 144 -4.86 -16.14 -12.24
CA VAL A 144 -5.57 -16.87 -11.20
C VAL A 144 -7.06 -16.72 -11.44
N ALA A 145 -7.69 -17.82 -11.66
CA ALA A 145 -9.11 -17.88 -11.78
C ALA A 145 -9.79 -17.82 -10.43
N CYS A 146 -10.75 -16.94 -10.32
CA CYS A 146 -11.69 -16.92 -9.22
C CYS A 146 -12.84 -17.88 -9.53
N ALA A 147 -12.98 -18.94 -8.74
CA ALA A 147 -14.16 -19.76 -8.81
C ALA A 147 -14.61 -20.15 -7.41
N VAL A 148 -15.87 -20.05 -7.16
CA VAL A 148 -16.53 -20.50 -5.95
C VAL A 148 -17.17 -21.86 -6.25
N ASP A 149 -16.87 -22.86 -5.45
CA ASP A 149 -17.67 -24.10 -5.45
C ASP A 149 -19.02 -23.80 -4.79
N ASP A 150 -20.09 -23.86 -5.58
CA ASP A 150 -21.45 -23.58 -5.14
C ASP A 150 -21.93 -24.51 -4.01
N ALA A 151 -21.30 -25.67 -3.84
CA ALA A 151 -21.68 -26.64 -2.82
C ALA A 151 -21.05 -26.38 -1.44
N THR A 152 -19.86 -25.78 -1.39
CA THR A 152 -19.12 -25.58 -0.13
C THR A 152 -18.84 -24.11 0.18
N GLY A 153 -19.12 -23.19 -0.72
CA GLY A 153 -18.74 -21.77 -0.61
C GLY A 153 -17.22 -21.56 -0.58
N ARG A 154 -16.44 -22.61 -0.79
CA ARG A 154 -14.98 -22.57 -0.90
C ARG A 154 -14.58 -22.78 -2.35
N GLY A 155 -13.83 -21.84 -2.87
CA GLY A 155 -13.40 -21.94 -4.25
C GLY A 155 -12.45 -23.10 -4.49
N THR A 156 -12.83 -23.97 -5.41
CA THR A 156 -12.03 -25.11 -5.84
C THR A 156 -11.90 -25.23 -7.35
N GLN A 157 -12.40 -24.27 -8.13
CA GLN A 157 -12.23 -24.36 -9.56
C GLN A 157 -10.94 -23.69 -10.02
N THR A 158 -10.04 -24.48 -10.58
CA THR A 158 -9.18 -24.03 -11.66
C THR A 158 -10.07 -23.66 -12.82
N LEU A 159 -10.15 -22.37 -13.18
CA LEU A 159 -10.76 -22.01 -14.46
C LEU A 159 -10.13 -22.86 -15.56
N PRO A 160 -10.92 -23.27 -16.58
CA PRO A 160 -10.34 -23.74 -17.82
C PRO A 160 -9.29 -22.69 -18.20
N ARG A 161 -8.07 -23.15 -18.55
CA ARG A 161 -7.00 -22.28 -19.07
C ARG A 161 -7.66 -21.26 -19.95
N ALA A 162 -7.76 -20.02 -19.47
CA ALA A 162 -8.22 -18.97 -20.33
C ALA A 162 -7.22 -18.96 -21.48
N THR A 163 -7.70 -19.22 -22.66
CA THR A 163 -6.89 -19.18 -23.88
C THR A 163 -6.51 -17.74 -24.19
N ASP A 164 -7.13 -16.78 -23.45
CA ASP A 164 -6.91 -15.37 -23.56
C ASP A 164 -6.66 -14.77 -22.15
N VAL A 165 -5.51 -14.13 -21.99
CA VAL A 165 -5.11 -13.43 -20.75
C VAL A 165 -6.08 -12.29 -20.41
N GLU A 166 -6.61 -11.62 -21.44
CA GLU A 166 -7.54 -10.49 -21.26
C GLU A 166 -8.87 -10.96 -20.64
N ASP A 167 -9.41 -12.08 -21.08
CA ASP A 167 -10.63 -12.66 -20.52
C ASP A 167 -10.44 -13.06 -19.05
N ALA A 168 -9.27 -13.62 -18.73
CA ALA A 168 -8.94 -13.99 -17.36
C ALA A 168 -8.82 -12.78 -16.44
N ILE A 169 -8.18 -11.70 -16.92
CA ILE A 169 -8.06 -10.44 -16.17
C ILE A 169 -9.45 -9.79 -15.99
N ALA A 170 -10.30 -9.80 -17.02
CA ALA A 170 -11.65 -9.25 -16.92
C ALA A 170 -12.52 -10.00 -15.90
N TYR A 171 -12.41 -11.33 -15.86
CA TYR A 171 -13.08 -12.16 -14.86
C TYR A 171 -12.57 -11.85 -13.44
N GLU A 172 -11.27 -11.75 -13.26
CA GLU A 172 -10.62 -11.42 -11.97
C GLU A 172 -11.04 -10.03 -11.48
N GLU A 173 -11.11 -9.04 -12.39
CA GLU A 173 -11.59 -7.69 -12.11
C GLU A 173 -13.04 -7.72 -11.60
N SER A 174 -13.91 -8.50 -12.25
CA SER A 174 -15.31 -8.69 -11.84
C SER A 174 -15.39 -9.31 -10.44
N ALA A 175 -14.62 -10.35 -10.16
CA ALA A 175 -14.62 -11.01 -8.85
C ALA A 175 -14.11 -10.09 -7.73
N VAL A 176 -13.12 -9.25 -8.02
CA VAL A 176 -12.65 -8.22 -7.08
C VAL A 176 -13.74 -7.18 -6.83
N ALA A 177 -14.45 -6.74 -7.89
CA ALA A 177 -15.56 -5.79 -7.76
C ALA A 177 -16.70 -6.38 -6.90
N ASP A 178 -17.09 -7.62 -7.13
CA ASP A 178 -18.11 -8.32 -6.36
C ASP A 178 -17.71 -8.49 -4.88
N ALA A 179 -16.43 -8.79 -4.61
CA ALA A 179 -15.91 -8.92 -3.25
C ALA A 179 -16.00 -7.62 -2.47
N LEU A 180 -15.80 -6.49 -3.13
CA LEU A 180 -15.74 -5.17 -2.48
C LEU A 180 -17.08 -4.42 -2.50
N HIS A 181 -18.06 -4.91 -3.25
CA HIS A 181 -19.36 -4.25 -3.39
C HIS A 181 -20.05 -4.02 -2.04
N GLY A 182 -20.50 -2.78 -1.81
CA GLY A 182 -21.32 -2.41 -0.64
C GLY A 182 -20.57 -2.33 0.69
N LEU A 183 -19.23 -2.30 0.69
CA LEU A 183 -18.44 -2.14 1.92
C LEU A 183 -18.50 -0.71 2.49
N GLY A 184 -18.77 0.28 1.65
CA GLY A 184 -18.66 1.68 2.02
C GLY A 184 -17.20 2.17 2.08
N ALA A 185 -17.02 3.44 2.44
CA ALA A 185 -15.71 4.06 2.48
C ALA A 185 -14.71 3.33 3.42
N CYS A 186 -13.51 3.07 2.94
CA CYS A 186 -12.42 2.57 3.78
C CYS A 186 -11.74 3.73 4.49
N GLU A 187 -11.83 3.77 5.82
CA GLU A 187 -11.24 4.81 6.64
C GLU A 187 -9.99 4.30 7.36
N LEU A 188 -8.87 4.97 7.14
CA LEU A 188 -7.58 4.68 7.78
C LEU A 188 -7.05 5.97 8.41
N GLU A 189 -6.32 5.83 9.52
CA GLU A 189 -5.65 6.95 10.19
C GLU A 189 -4.14 6.82 10.03
N VAL A 190 -3.45 7.95 9.78
CA VAL A 190 -1.99 7.97 9.76
C VAL A 190 -1.48 7.64 11.17
N ASP A 191 -0.69 6.58 11.29
CA ASP A 191 0.00 6.21 12.51
C ASP A 191 1.36 6.91 12.58
N ARG A 192 2.21 6.68 11.59
CA ARG A 192 3.56 7.26 11.55
C ARG A 192 4.19 7.29 10.16
N LEU A 193 5.28 8.05 10.06
CA LEU A 193 6.26 7.96 9.00
C LEU A 193 7.51 7.27 9.55
N CYS A 194 8.02 6.23 8.89
CA CYS A 194 9.24 5.55 9.31
C CYS A 194 10.08 5.10 8.12
N LEU A 195 11.39 4.98 8.33
CA LEU A 195 12.28 4.32 7.39
C LEU A 195 12.50 2.89 7.84
N ALA A 196 12.15 1.94 6.97
CA ALA A 196 12.35 0.52 7.22
C ALA A 196 13.79 0.07 6.87
N PRO A 197 14.31 -1.01 7.49
CA PRO A 197 15.62 -1.58 7.11
C PRO A 197 15.73 -1.97 5.64
N SER A 198 14.59 -2.21 4.97
CA SER A 198 14.51 -2.47 3.53
C SER A 198 14.81 -1.24 2.65
N GLY A 199 15.17 -0.10 3.23
CA GLY A 199 15.42 1.15 2.52
C GLY A 199 14.15 1.86 2.05
N CYS A 200 12.97 1.45 2.52
CA CYS A 200 11.70 2.06 2.15
C CYS A 200 11.28 3.10 3.17
N LEU A 201 11.05 4.35 2.72
CA LEU A 201 10.34 5.35 3.51
C LEU A 201 8.84 5.06 3.41
N LEU A 202 8.24 4.76 4.55
CA LEU A 202 6.86 4.30 4.66
C LEU A 202 6.00 5.32 5.41
N LEU A 203 4.84 5.66 4.84
CA LEU A 203 3.75 6.27 5.57
C LEU A 203 2.83 5.15 6.04
N CYS A 204 2.80 4.89 7.34
CA CYS A 204 2.07 3.79 7.96
C CYS A 204 0.70 4.25 8.47
N PHE A 205 -0.28 3.36 8.40
CA PHE A 205 -1.65 3.61 8.79
C PHE A 205 -2.13 2.63 9.85
N ALA A 206 -3.14 3.04 10.60
CA ALA A 206 -3.95 2.21 11.48
C ALA A 206 -5.34 2.02 10.85
N ASP A 207 -5.83 0.78 10.86
CA ASP A 207 -7.20 0.42 10.45
C ASP A 207 -8.09 0.37 11.70
N VAL A 208 -8.47 1.54 12.18
CA VAL A 208 -9.20 1.70 13.46
C VAL A 208 -10.55 1.01 13.44
N ARG A 209 -11.19 0.93 12.27
CA ARG A 209 -12.53 0.35 12.10
C ARG A 209 -12.54 -1.05 11.48
N GLY A 210 -11.40 -1.61 11.16
CA GLY A 210 -11.29 -2.94 10.53
C GLY A 210 -11.75 -2.98 9.06
N HIS A 211 -11.92 -1.83 8.40
CA HIS A 211 -12.40 -1.75 7.02
C HIS A 211 -11.44 -2.43 6.04
N LEU A 212 -10.14 -2.13 6.16
CA LEU A 212 -9.13 -2.74 5.30
C LEU A 212 -9.02 -4.25 5.54
N GLN A 213 -9.12 -4.66 6.80
CA GLN A 213 -9.11 -6.08 7.15
C GLN A 213 -10.32 -6.81 6.56
N THR A 214 -11.50 -6.22 6.61
CA THR A 214 -12.71 -6.75 5.99
C THR A 214 -12.57 -6.88 4.48
N MET A 215 -11.98 -5.85 3.81
CA MET A 215 -11.65 -5.92 2.38
C MET A 215 -10.74 -7.11 2.08
N ARG A 216 -9.67 -7.29 2.86
CA ARG A 216 -8.70 -8.39 2.69
C ARG A 216 -9.34 -9.77 2.86
N GLU A 217 -10.22 -9.91 3.84
CA GLU A 217 -10.95 -11.16 4.09
C GLU A 217 -11.86 -11.51 2.91
N ARG A 218 -12.70 -10.58 2.46
CA ARG A 218 -13.58 -10.78 1.30
C ARG A 218 -12.81 -11.07 0.01
N LEU A 219 -11.72 -10.35 -0.24
CA LEU A 219 -10.84 -10.61 -1.38
C LEU A 219 -10.23 -12.00 -1.31
N ARG A 220 -9.74 -12.43 -0.15
CA ARG A 220 -9.18 -13.78 0.04
C ARG A 220 -10.21 -14.86 -0.24
N ASP A 221 -11.45 -14.66 0.19
CA ASP A 221 -12.53 -15.63 0.00
C ASP A 221 -12.97 -15.72 -1.47
N LYS A 222 -12.89 -14.63 -2.20
CA LYS A 222 -13.34 -14.55 -3.61
C LYS A 222 -12.23 -14.79 -4.64
N THR A 223 -10.96 -14.53 -4.28
CA THR A 223 -9.81 -14.67 -5.20
C THR A 223 -9.00 -15.93 -4.86
N VAL A 224 -9.58 -17.08 -5.14
CA VAL A 224 -8.93 -18.39 -4.91
C VAL A 224 -7.70 -18.53 -5.81
N GLY A 225 -6.57 -18.88 -5.18
CA GLY A 225 -5.29 -18.98 -5.89
C GLY A 225 -4.51 -17.66 -5.96
N ALA A 226 -4.98 -16.59 -5.31
CA ALA A 226 -4.20 -15.37 -5.14
C ALA A 226 -2.84 -15.62 -4.47
N ALA A 227 -1.94 -14.66 -4.56
CA ALA A 227 -0.62 -14.73 -3.96
C ALA A 227 -0.69 -15.15 -2.49
N ARG A 228 0.07 -16.17 -2.11
CA ARG A 228 0.05 -16.73 -0.74
C ARG A 228 0.54 -15.73 0.29
N LYS A 229 1.57 -14.97 -0.07
CA LYS A 229 2.14 -13.94 0.80
C LYS A 229 1.41 -12.63 0.61
N GLN A 230 0.63 -12.24 1.60
CA GLN A 230 -0.02 -10.92 1.67
C GLN A 230 0.76 -10.00 2.61
N ASN A 231 0.70 -8.70 2.35
CA ASN A 231 1.28 -7.72 3.27
C ASN A 231 0.34 -7.53 4.46
N ASN A 232 0.86 -7.74 5.68
CA ASN A 232 0.10 -7.46 6.91
C ASN A 232 0.19 -5.98 7.34
N THR A 233 1.17 -5.25 6.82
CA THR A 233 1.34 -3.83 7.07
C THR A 233 0.42 -2.99 6.19
N MET A 234 0.00 -1.85 6.73
CA MET A 234 -0.84 -0.86 6.05
C MET A 234 0.02 0.37 5.79
N HIS A 235 0.63 0.44 4.61
CA HIS A 235 1.57 1.52 4.32
C HIS A 235 1.52 1.97 2.87
N VAL A 236 1.91 3.22 2.67
CA VAL A 236 2.26 3.80 1.38
C VAL A 236 3.77 3.93 1.32
N THR A 237 4.40 3.39 0.28
CA THR A 237 5.82 3.59 0.02
C THR A 237 6.02 4.95 -0.65
N LEU A 238 6.79 5.83 0.00
CA LEU A 238 7.07 7.18 -0.49
C LEU A 238 8.39 7.27 -1.27
N ALA A 239 9.39 6.50 -0.83
CA ALA A 239 10.69 6.43 -1.46
C ALA A 239 11.36 5.08 -1.18
N ARG A 240 12.34 4.73 -2.02
CA ARG A 240 13.21 3.56 -1.82
C ARG A 240 14.66 4.00 -1.98
N MET A 241 15.54 3.43 -1.18
CA MET A 241 16.96 3.80 -1.18
C MET A 241 17.85 2.57 -1.31
N TRP A 242 19.00 2.78 -1.97
CA TRP A 242 20.07 1.79 -2.10
C TRP A 242 21.41 2.46 -1.89
N PRO A 243 22.37 1.84 -1.17
CA PRO A 243 23.73 2.33 -1.10
C PRO A 243 24.33 2.48 -2.50
N LYS A 244 25.01 3.60 -2.78
CA LYS A 244 25.75 3.82 -4.05
C LYS A 244 26.93 2.89 -4.19
N SER A 245 27.47 2.41 -3.07
CA SER A 245 28.51 1.39 -3.02
C SER A 245 28.35 0.53 -1.76
N GLU A 246 28.81 -0.71 -1.79
CA GLU A 246 28.74 -1.63 -0.65
C GLU A 246 29.45 -1.11 0.61
N SER A 247 30.47 -0.27 0.44
CA SER A 247 31.22 0.33 1.55
C SER A 247 30.56 1.58 2.16
N ARG A 248 29.45 2.07 1.60
CA ARG A 248 28.78 3.28 2.06
C ARG A 248 27.51 2.92 2.87
N ALA A 249 27.69 2.55 4.13
CA ALA A 249 26.61 2.51 5.09
C ALA A 249 26.20 3.94 5.51
N LEU A 250 24.98 4.10 5.99
CA LEU A 250 24.56 5.30 6.68
C LEU A 250 25.31 5.40 8.02
N ASP A 251 25.93 6.53 8.26
CA ASP A 251 26.54 6.81 9.57
C ASP A 251 25.45 7.09 10.63
N ASP A 252 25.85 7.07 11.90
CA ASP A 252 24.91 7.24 13.01
C ASP A 252 24.32 8.64 13.08
N GLU A 253 25.02 9.66 12.58
CA GLU A 253 24.50 11.02 12.50
C GLU A 253 23.36 11.10 11.47
N THR A 254 23.58 10.55 10.29
CA THR A 254 22.57 10.48 9.23
C THR A 254 21.36 9.64 9.67
N LYS A 255 21.56 8.48 10.32
CA LYS A 255 20.45 7.68 10.88
C LYS A 255 19.63 8.47 11.88
N ARG A 256 20.28 9.19 12.82
CA ARG A 256 19.60 10.04 13.79
C ARG A 256 18.82 11.17 13.12
N ALA A 257 19.40 11.82 12.11
CA ALA A 257 18.73 12.89 11.36
C ALA A 257 17.48 12.38 10.63
N ILE A 258 17.55 11.19 10.02
CA ILE A 258 16.40 10.54 9.37
C ILE A 258 15.30 10.23 10.39
N ASN A 259 15.65 9.65 11.55
CA ASN A 259 14.68 9.35 12.60
C ASN A 259 14.02 10.62 13.14
N ALA A 260 14.78 11.71 13.33
CA ALA A 260 14.23 13.00 13.74
C ALA A 260 13.27 13.59 12.69
N MET A 261 13.61 13.48 11.41
CA MET A 261 12.73 13.87 10.30
C MET A 261 11.43 13.04 10.31
N CYS A 262 11.51 11.73 10.47
CA CYS A 262 10.35 10.84 10.55
C CYS A 262 9.47 11.20 11.76
N ALA A 263 10.05 11.40 12.93
CA ALA A 263 9.33 11.79 14.15
C ALA A 263 8.60 13.13 13.99
N LYS A 264 9.26 14.13 13.38
CA LYS A 264 8.64 15.42 13.08
C LYS A 264 7.45 15.30 12.14
N ALA A 265 7.59 14.54 11.05
CA ALA A 265 6.52 14.31 10.10
C ALA A 265 5.37 13.50 10.73
N THR A 266 5.68 12.51 11.56
CA THR A 266 4.72 11.75 12.35
C THR A 266 3.89 12.67 13.24
N SER A 267 4.54 13.54 14.00
CA SER A 267 3.83 14.48 14.89
C SER A 267 2.88 15.40 14.13
N ALA A 268 3.21 15.77 12.91
CA ALA A 268 2.37 16.64 12.07
C ALA A 268 1.21 15.89 11.41
N LEU A 269 1.31 14.58 11.18
CA LEU A 269 0.37 13.81 10.39
C LEU A 269 -0.44 12.79 11.19
N ARG A 270 -0.02 12.41 12.39
CA ARG A 270 -0.69 11.39 13.20
C ARG A 270 -2.17 11.73 13.39
N GLY A 271 -3.03 10.76 13.15
CA GLY A 271 -4.48 10.92 13.22
C GLY A 271 -5.12 11.57 11.99
N ALA A 272 -4.33 12.04 11.01
CA ALA A 272 -4.89 12.46 9.72
C ALA A 272 -5.54 11.27 9.01
N ARG A 273 -6.70 11.50 8.35
CA ARG A 273 -7.53 10.42 7.82
C ARG A 273 -7.43 10.31 6.30
N LEU A 274 -7.28 9.07 5.83
CA LEU A 274 -7.57 8.64 4.47
C LEU A 274 -8.98 8.03 4.47
N SER A 275 -9.90 8.60 3.69
CA SER A 275 -11.26 8.07 3.49
C SER A 275 -11.41 7.71 2.00
N ALA A 276 -11.08 6.48 1.66
CA ALA A 276 -11.12 6.00 0.28
C ALA A 276 -12.53 5.53 -0.08
N GLN A 277 -13.14 6.17 -1.09
CA GLN A 277 -14.43 5.81 -1.64
C GLN A 277 -14.34 4.70 -2.70
N ASN A 278 -13.13 4.48 -3.21
CA ASN A 278 -12.87 3.52 -4.25
C ASN A 278 -11.60 2.73 -3.94
N ALA A 279 -11.60 1.45 -4.31
CA ALA A 279 -10.40 0.69 -4.53
C ALA A 279 -10.04 0.72 -6.02
N VAL A 280 -8.81 0.39 -6.35
CA VAL A 280 -8.36 0.26 -7.75
C VAL A 280 -7.74 -1.13 -7.92
N TYR A 281 -8.28 -1.91 -8.84
CA TYR A 281 -7.60 -3.11 -9.35
C TYR A 281 -6.58 -2.67 -10.40
N VAL A 282 -5.36 -3.17 -10.29
CA VAL A 282 -4.24 -2.75 -11.14
C VAL A 282 -3.53 -3.97 -11.70
N VAL A 283 -3.33 -3.99 -13.01
CA VAL A 283 -2.32 -4.83 -13.68
C VAL A 283 -1.08 -3.95 -13.81
N GLU A 284 -0.11 -4.18 -12.93
CA GLU A 284 1.06 -3.32 -12.77
C GLU A 284 2.06 -3.54 -13.92
N GLU A 285 2.53 -2.49 -14.58
CA GLU A 285 3.56 -2.57 -15.62
C GLU A 285 4.98 -2.42 -15.10
N ARG A 286 5.16 -1.68 -14.00
CA ARG A 286 6.46 -1.41 -13.36
C ARG A 286 6.40 -1.65 -11.87
N PHE A 287 7.42 -2.26 -11.34
CA PHE A 287 7.49 -2.64 -9.94
C PHE A 287 7.25 -1.45 -8.98
N GLY A 288 6.19 -1.59 -8.18
CA GLY A 288 5.84 -0.61 -7.14
C GLY A 288 5.24 0.69 -7.64
N LEU A 289 4.76 0.73 -8.90
CA LEU A 289 3.94 1.81 -9.44
C LEU A 289 2.54 1.28 -9.78
N VAL A 290 1.53 2.09 -9.53
CA VAL A 290 0.17 1.79 -9.97
C VAL A 290 -0.03 2.35 -11.39
N ASP A 291 0.83 1.94 -12.31
CA ASP A 291 0.72 2.21 -13.74
C ASP A 291 0.23 0.96 -14.50
N GLY A 292 -0.17 1.13 -15.76
CA GLY A 292 -0.77 0.07 -16.55
C GLY A 292 -2.30 0.07 -16.51
N ARG A 293 -2.92 -1.11 -16.73
CA ARG A 293 -4.38 -1.24 -16.72
C ARG A 293 -4.93 -1.05 -15.33
N ARG A 294 -5.97 -0.21 -15.21
CA ARG A 294 -6.62 0.12 -13.93
C ARG A 294 -8.12 0.02 -14.06
N ALA A 295 -8.77 -0.62 -13.09
CA ALA A 295 -10.21 -0.58 -12.93
C ALA A 295 -10.56 0.02 -11.56
N ARG A 296 -11.35 1.10 -11.57
CA ARG A 296 -11.84 1.74 -10.33
C ARG A 296 -13.08 1.01 -9.86
N ILE A 297 -13.07 0.58 -8.62
CA ILE A 297 -14.12 -0.21 -7.97
C ILE A 297 -14.68 0.61 -6.81
N LYS A 298 -15.97 0.92 -6.86
CA LYS A 298 -16.67 1.62 -5.78
C LYS A 298 -16.83 0.67 -4.59
N LEU A 299 -16.46 1.16 -3.40
CA LEU A 299 -16.62 0.45 -2.13
C LEU A 299 -18.05 0.54 -1.57
#